data_a65f3b2994a9fa67efe2617277a579f3
#
_entry.id   a65f3b2994a9fa67efe2617277a579f3
#
_cell.length_a   1.000
_cell.length_b   1.000
_cell.length_c   1.000
_cell.angle_alpha   90.00
_cell.angle_beta   90.00
_cell.angle_gamma   90.00
#
_symmetry.space_group_name_H-M   'P 1'
#
loop_
_entity.id
_entity.type
_entity.pdbx_description
1 polymer ?
#
loop_
_entity_poly.entity_id
_entity_poly.type
_entity_poly.pdbx_seq_one_letter_code
_entity_poly.pdbx_strand_id
1 'polypeptide(L)'
;MNNIGKIIIYQLCPRLFTITQPNPVFNGTIAQNGAGKMNQIDTRVLNSLRDMGVTHVWYTGIVQHASKTDYSAYGIHKSNPHVVKGNAGSPYAITDYYDVDPDIAVDVSQRMKEFEQLVQRTHACGLKVVLDFVPNHVARQYRSLAKPKGVEDLGQTDDKGMFFSPNNNFYYITGKPFSPSVDMGEGDDKYVEYPAKATGNDCFHECPGGNDWFETVKLNYGVDPWNGSKHFSPIPSTWTKMCDILLFWAAKGVDAFRCDMVHMVPVEFWHWAIAKVKEQYPDVVFIAELYDVGIYHS
;
A
#
# COMPACT_ATOMS: atom_id res chain seq x y z
N MET A 1 22.78 2.29 22.18
CA MET A 1 22.54 1.85 20.78
C MET A 1 22.40 0.35 20.83
N ASN A 2 21.19 -0.18 20.62
CA ASN A 2 21.02 -1.63 20.49
C ASN A 2 21.82 -2.07 19.28
N ASN A 3 22.68 -3.04 19.45
CA ASN A 3 23.49 -3.62 18.38
C ASN A 3 22.52 -4.38 17.45
N ILE A 4 21.92 -3.67 16.50
CA ILE A 4 21.11 -4.30 15.46
C ILE A 4 22.10 -5.10 14.62
N GLY A 5 22.07 -6.42 14.76
CA GLY A 5 22.88 -7.32 13.95
C GLY A 5 22.65 -7.04 12.46
N LYS A 6 23.51 -7.57 11.59
CA LYS A 6 23.39 -7.39 10.14
C LYS A 6 21.98 -7.82 9.67
N ILE A 7 21.26 -6.91 9.01
CA ILE A 7 19.97 -7.18 8.37
C ILE A 7 20.24 -7.71 6.96
N ILE A 8 19.75 -8.91 6.66
CA ILE A 8 19.79 -9.52 5.33
C ILE A 8 18.35 -9.79 4.92
N ILE A 9 17.89 -9.09 3.89
CA ILE A 9 16.49 -9.12 3.44
C ILE A 9 16.37 -9.97 2.19
N TYR A 10 15.39 -10.87 2.17
CA TYR A 10 14.93 -11.55 0.96
C TYR A 10 13.54 -11.02 0.60
N GLN A 11 13.42 -10.37 -0.56
CA GLN A 11 12.13 -9.93 -1.08
C GLN A 11 11.41 -11.12 -1.73
N LEU A 12 10.19 -11.38 -1.30
CA LEU A 12 9.34 -12.45 -1.77
C LEU A 12 7.94 -11.90 -2.10
N CYS A 13 7.52 -12.04 -3.35
CA CYS A 13 6.15 -11.73 -3.75
C CYS A 13 5.30 -13.02 -3.70
N PRO A 14 4.42 -13.18 -2.69
CA PRO A 14 3.63 -14.41 -2.54
C PRO A 14 2.84 -14.77 -3.79
N ARG A 15 2.25 -13.76 -4.45
CA ARG A 15 1.49 -13.94 -5.69
C ARG A 15 2.27 -14.67 -6.79
N LEU A 16 3.59 -14.45 -6.87
CA LEU A 16 4.44 -15.01 -7.94
C LEU A 16 5.25 -16.22 -7.46
N PHE A 17 5.66 -16.25 -6.21
CA PHE A 17 6.66 -17.17 -5.69
C PHE A 17 6.25 -18.64 -5.80
N THR A 18 4.98 -18.96 -5.65
CA THR A 18 4.48 -20.34 -5.66
C THR A 18 3.66 -20.68 -6.90
N ILE A 19 3.66 -19.82 -7.92
CA ILE A 19 3.01 -20.13 -9.20
C ILE A 19 3.74 -21.30 -9.88
N THR A 20 2.96 -22.29 -10.30
CA THR A 20 3.46 -23.47 -11.03
C THR A 20 2.94 -23.55 -12.45
N GLN A 21 2.25 -22.52 -12.96
CA GLN A 21 1.73 -22.49 -14.33
C GLN A 21 2.89 -22.49 -15.34
N PRO A 22 3.04 -23.54 -16.16
CA PRO A 22 4.20 -23.69 -17.06
C PRO A 22 4.15 -22.71 -18.26
N ASN A 23 2.97 -22.28 -18.66
CA ASN A 23 2.76 -21.41 -19.82
C ASN A 23 1.91 -20.18 -19.41
N PRO A 24 2.49 -19.20 -18.71
CA PRO A 24 1.73 -18.02 -18.28
C PRO A 24 1.35 -17.17 -19.49
N VAL A 25 0.13 -16.65 -19.46
CA VAL A 25 -0.39 -15.70 -20.45
C VAL A 25 0.05 -14.30 -20.04
N PHE A 26 0.65 -13.54 -20.97
CA PHE A 26 0.98 -12.14 -20.70
C PHE A 26 -0.29 -11.36 -20.31
N ASN A 27 -0.24 -10.66 -19.18
CA ASN A 27 -1.38 -9.96 -18.60
C ASN A 27 -2.64 -10.84 -18.43
N GLY A 28 -2.46 -12.15 -18.22
CA GLY A 28 -3.56 -13.09 -18.04
C GLY A 28 -4.32 -12.88 -16.73
N THR A 29 -5.56 -13.34 -16.73
CA THR A 29 -6.41 -13.34 -15.53
C THR A 29 -5.89 -14.34 -14.49
N ILE A 30 -6.38 -14.24 -13.25
CA ILE A 30 -6.07 -15.23 -12.21
C ILE A 30 -6.55 -16.65 -12.60
N ALA A 31 -7.60 -16.78 -13.38
CA ALA A 31 -8.08 -18.06 -13.89
C ALA A 31 -7.11 -18.68 -14.91
N GLN A 32 -6.39 -17.86 -15.68
CA GLN A 32 -5.41 -18.32 -16.67
C GLN A 32 -4.05 -18.62 -16.04
N ASN A 33 -3.57 -17.74 -15.16
CA ASN A 33 -2.21 -17.78 -14.63
C ASN A 33 -2.12 -18.34 -13.21
N GLY A 34 -3.24 -18.38 -12.49
CA GLY A 34 -3.21 -18.64 -11.06
C GLY A 34 -2.65 -17.46 -10.27
N ALA A 35 -2.48 -17.68 -8.99
CA ALA A 35 -1.74 -16.83 -8.07
C ALA A 35 -1.12 -17.71 -6.99
N GLY A 36 0.12 -17.41 -6.60
CA GLY A 36 0.75 -18.03 -5.46
C GLY A 36 -0.01 -17.73 -4.17
N LYS A 37 0.15 -18.57 -3.17
CA LYS A 37 -0.61 -18.53 -1.92
C LYS A 37 0.29 -18.44 -0.69
N MET A 38 -0.12 -17.65 0.28
CA MET A 38 0.60 -17.51 1.56
C MET A 38 0.81 -18.86 2.26
N ASN A 39 -0.16 -19.76 2.16
CA ASN A 39 -0.09 -21.09 2.78
C ASN A 39 0.93 -22.02 2.12
N GLN A 40 1.40 -21.71 0.91
CA GLN A 40 2.43 -22.47 0.20
C GLN A 40 3.86 -22.04 0.60
N ILE A 41 4.01 -20.91 1.32
CA ILE A 41 5.28 -20.51 1.91
C ILE A 41 5.42 -21.27 3.24
N ASP A 42 5.88 -22.50 3.12
CA ASP A 42 6.00 -23.44 4.23
C ASP A 42 7.30 -23.30 5.01
N THR A 43 7.45 -24.08 6.08
CA THR A 43 8.66 -24.09 6.92
C THR A 43 9.90 -24.54 6.17
N ARG A 44 9.77 -25.37 5.13
CA ARG A 44 10.91 -25.80 4.29
C ARG A 44 11.49 -24.61 3.50
N VAL A 45 10.61 -23.81 2.88
CA VAL A 45 11.01 -22.58 2.18
C VAL A 45 11.68 -21.62 3.16
N LEU A 46 11.05 -21.36 4.30
CA LEU A 46 11.56 -20.42 5.30
C LEU A 46 12.89 -20.86 5.90
N ASN A 47 13.04 -22.15 6.22
CA ASN A 47 14.31 -22.68 6.71
C ASN A 47 15.42 -22.57 5.64
N SER A 48 15.13 -22.81 4.37
CA SER A 48 16.10 -22.62 3.28
C SER A 48 16.59 -21.16 3.20
N LEU A 49 15.69 -20.19 3.36
CA LEU A 49 16.07 -18.77 3.40
C LEU A 49 16.96 -18.46 4.60
N ARG A 50 16.58 -18.93 5.79
CA ARG A 50 17.41 -18.78 7.01
C ARG A 50 18.80 -19.40 6.82
N ASP A 51 18.88 -20.59 6.25
CA ASP A 51 20.14 -21.32 6.07
C ASP A 51 21.06 -20.61 5.04
N MET A 52 20.49 -19.78 4.15
CA MET A 52 21.23 -18.85 3.29
C MET A 52 21.70 -17.58 4.03
N GLY A 53 21.35 -17.42 5.31
CA GLY A 53 21.73 -16.26 6.13
C GLY A 53 20.72 -15.11 6.08
N VAL A 54 19.53 -15.30 5.48
CA VAL A 54 18.46 -14.32 5.52
C VAL A 54 17.99 -14.13 6.96
N THR A 55 17.73 -12.88 7.35
CA THR A 55 17.20 -12.52 8.66
C THR A 55 15.77 -12.00 8.59
N HIS A 56 15.39 -11.41 7.47
CA HIS A 56 14.09 -10.78 7.24
C HIS A 56 13.52 -11.20 5.89
N VAL A 57 12.25 -11.58 5.88
CA VAL A 57 11.51 -11.82 4.63
C VAL A 57 10.59 -10.64 4.37
N TRP A 58 10.83 -9.93 3.26
CA TRP A 58 9.97 -8.87 2.81
C TRP A 58 8.89 -9.45 1.88
N TYR A 59 7.68 -9.55 2.41
CA TYR A 59 6.51 -10.01 1.67
C TYR A 59 5.86 -8.86 0.91
N THR A 60 6.14 -8.76 -0.39
CA THR A 60 5.57 -7.72 -1.28
C THR A 60 4.16 -8.10 -1.71
N GLY A 61 3.23 -7.14 -1.66
CA GLY A 61 1.85 -7.30 -2.14
C GLY A 61 0.94 -8.05 -1.16
N ILE A 62 1.15 -7.89 0.14
CA ILE A 62 0.27 -8.42 1.19
C ILE A 62 -0.97 -7.55 1.36
N VAL A 63 -0.80 -6.23 1.45
CA VAL A 63 -1.90 -5.30 1.70
C VAL A 63 -2.82 -5.27 0.48
N GLN A 64 -4.14 -5.25 0.73
CA GLN A 64 -5.14 -5.29 -0.33
C GLN A 64 -4.96 -4.13 -1.32
N HIS A 65 -4.82 -4.45 -2.58
CA HIS A 65 -4.61 -3.50 -3.67
C HIS A 65 -5.59 -3.71 -4.82
N ALA A 66 -5.67 -2.73 -5.73
CA ALA A 66 -6.57 -2.80 -6.86
C ALA A 66 -6.16 -3.90 -7.83
N SER A 67 -7.10 -4.76 -8.22
CA SER A 67 -6.97 -5.75 -9.29
C SER A 67 -8.25 -5.83 -10.10
N LYS A 68 -8.21 -6.48 -11.28
CA LYS A 68 -9.42 -6.74 -12.08
C LYS A 68 -10.17 -8.00 -11.66
N THR A 69 -9.66 -8.75 -10.69
CA THR A 69 -10.36 -9.92 -10.14
C THR A 69 -11.55 -9.45 -9.29
N ASP A 70 -12.69 -10.10 -9.46
CA ASP A 70 -13.92 -9.76 -8.76
C ASP A 70 -14.06 -10.60 -7.48
N TYR A 71 -13.99 -9.94 -6.33
CA TYR A 71 -14.19 -10.53 -5.01
C TYR A 71 -15.42 -9.96 -4.29
N SER A 72 -16.38 -9.39 -5.03
CA SER A 72 -17.60 -8.81 -4.45
C SER A 72 -18.43 -9.82 -3.66
N ALA A 73 -18.37 -11.11 -4.03
CA ALA A 73 -19.00 -12.20 -3.27
C ALA A 73 -18.45 -12.33 -1.83
N TYR A 74 -17.27 -11.77 -1.55
CA TYR A 74 -16.65 -11.74 -0.22
C TYR A 74 -16.76 -10.37 0.45
N GLY A 75 -17.60 -9.48 -0.09
CA GLY A 75 -17.78 -8.12 0.42
C GLY A 75 -16.66 -7.15 0.06
N ILE A 76 -15.70 -7.56 -0.78
CA ILE A 76 -14.61 -6.70 -1.25
C ILE A 76 -15.09 -5.86 -2.42
N HIS A 77 -14.83 -4.56 -2.39
CA HIS A 77 -15.24 -3.67 -3.46
C HIS A 77 -14.49 -4.00 -4.76
N LYS A 78 -15.26 -4.22 -5.86
CA LYS A 78 -14.69 -4.45 -7.18
C LYS A 78 -14.06 -3.18 -7.71
N SER A 79 -12.79 -3.24 -8.09
CA SER A 79 -12.12 -2.13 -8.75
C SER A 79 -12.62 -1.95 -10.17
N ASN A 80 -12.80 -0.69 -10.61
CA ASN A 80 -13.14 -0.38 -11.98
C ASN A 80 -11.90 -0.65 -12.88
N PRO A 81 -12.03 -1.45 -13.95
CA PRO A 81 -10.91 -1.85 -14.79
C PRO A 81 -10.17 -0.68 -15.46
N HIS A 82 -10.83 0.47 -15.63
CA HIS A 82 -10.23 1.66 -16.23
C HIS A 82 -9.19 2.35 -15.35
N VAL A 83 -9.18 2.07 -14.03
CA VAL A 83 -8.21 2.62 -13.07
C VAL A 83 -7.39 1.54 -12.40
N VAL A 84 -7.14 0.44 -13.11
CA VAL A 84 -6.26 -0.66 -12.70
C VAL A 84 -5.30 -0.98 -13.83
N LYS A 85 -4.00 -0.89 -13.59
CA LYS A 85 -2.94 -1.26 -14.55
C LYS A 85 -2.76 -2.77 -14.60
N GLY A 86 -3.06 -3.37 -15.77
CA GLY A 86 -3.03 -4.82 -15.96
C GLY A 86 -4.13 -5.56 -15.17
N ASN A 87 -4.19 -6.88 -15.27
CA ASN A 87 -5.20 -7.68 -14.57
C ASN A 87 -4.89 -7.86 -13.08
N ALA A 88 -3.62 -8.03 -12.75
CA ALA A 88 -3.16 -8.19 -11.36
C ALA A 88 -3.13 -6.88 -10.56
N GLY A 89 -3.15 -5.74 -11.27
CA GLY A 89 -2.96 -4.43 -10.65
C GLY A 89 -1.53 -4.18 -10.17
N SER A 90 -1.36 -3.09 -9.42
CA SER A 90 -0.10 -2.75 -8.77
C SER A 90 -0.21 -3.03 -7.27
N PRO A 91 0.75 -3.73 -6.65
CA PRO A 91 0.78 -3.95 -5.20
C PRO A 91 0.91 -2.65 -4.39
N TYR A 92 1.16 -1.53 -5.06
CA TYR A 92 1.27 -0.19 -4.45
C TYR A 92 0.00 0.66 -4.64
N ALA A 93 -0.99 0.20 -5.43
CA ALA A 93 -2.31 0.84 -5.53
C ALA A 93 -3.26 0.27 -4.47
N ILE A 94 -3.03 0.65 -3.21
CA ILE A 94 -3.75 0.12 -2.04
C ILE A 94 -5.22 0.52 -2.09
N THR A 95 -6.12 -0.45 -1.91
CA THR A 95 -7.58 -0.24 -1.81
C THR A 95 -8.10 -0.31 -0.38
N ASP A 96 -7.42 -1.05 0.49
CA ASP A 96 -7.73 -1.15 1.92
C ASP A 96 -6.45 -1.42 2.72
N TYR A 97 -6.04 -0.48 3.56
CA TYR A 97 -4.84 -0.64 4.40
C TYR A 97 -5.01 -1.63 5.55
N TYR A 98 -6.23 -1.99 5.90
CA TYR A 98 -6.52 -2.88 7.03
C TYR A 98 -6.83 -4.30 6.60
N ASP A 99 -6.62 -4.63 5.31
CA ASP A 99 -6.95 -5.93 4.77
C ASP A 99 -5.80 -6.54 3.94
N VAL A 100 -5.89 -7.86 3.76
CA VAL A 100 -4.94 -8.65 2.99
C VAL A 100 -5.47 -8.88 1.58
N ASP A 101 -4.56 -8.87 0.60
CA ASP A 101 -4.90 -9.12 -0.79
C ASP A 101 -5.55 -10.50 -0.97
N PRO A 102 -6.76 -10.58 -1.56
CA PRO A 102 -7.50 -11.82 -1.70
C PRO A 102 -6.86 -12.81 -2.69
N ASP A 103 -6.08 -12.33 -3.67
CA ASP A 103 -5.44 -13.19 -4.67
C ASP A 103 -4.47 -14.20 -4.03
N ILE A 104 -3.83 -13.85 -2.91
CA ILE A 104 -2.81 -14.66 -2.25
C ILE A 104 -3.33 -15.55 -1.12
N ALA A 105 -4.62 -15.51 -0.84
CA ALA A 105 -5.28 -16.40 0.13
C ALA A 105 -5.80 -17.68 -0.55
N VAL A 106 -5.77 -18.79 0.16
CA VAL A 106 -6.44 -20.04 -0.26
C VAL A 106 -7.94 -19.91 -0.01
N ASP A 107 -8.31 -19.42 1.17
CA ASP A 107 -9.69 -19.05 1.52
C ASP A 107 -9.77 -17.54 1.69
N VAL A 108 -10.41 -16.87 0.74
CA VAL A 108 -10.55 -15.41 0.72
C VAL A 108 -11.22 -14.90 2.00
N SER A 109 -12.13 -15.64 2.58
CA SER A 109 -12.80 -15.26 3.84
C SER A 109 -11.87 -15.31 5.06
N GLN A 110 -10.76 -16.06 4.96
CA GLN A 110 -9.78 -16.25 6.03
C GLN A 110 -8.44 -15.54 5.74
N ARG A 111 -8.37 -14.69 4.72
CA ARG A 111 -7.13 -14.06 4.23
C ARG A 111 -6.27 -13.41 5.33
N MET A 112 -6.90 -12.70 6.26
CA MET A 112 -6.20 -12.11 7.40
C MET A 112 -5.60 -13.17 8.33
N LYS A 113 -6.36 -14.21 8.61
CA LYS A 113 -5.89 -15.34 9.45
C LYS A 113 -4.75 -16.11 8.76
N GLU A 114 -4.83 -16.27 7.44
CA GLU A 114 -3.74 -16.90 6.67
C GLU A 114 -2.46 -16.06 6.73
N PHE A 115 -2.57 -14.73 6.70
CA PHE A 115 -1.43 -13.84 6.91
C PHE A 115 -0.86 -13.96 8.33
N GLU A 116 -1.69 -13.93 9.35
CA GLU A 116 -1.24 -14.11 10.74
C GLU A 116 -0.52 -15.46 10.94
N GLN A 117 -0.98 -16.51 10.28
CA GLN A 117 -0.31 -17.81 10.26
C GLN A 117 1.03 -17.77 9.51
N LEU A 118 1.14 -16.99 8.41
CA LEU A 118 2.40 -16.77 7.71
C LEU A 118 3.41 -16.07 8.63
N VAL A 119 2.99 -15.03 9.34
CA VAL A 119 3.84 -14.33 10.33
C VAL A 119 4.34 -15.31 11.40
N GLN A 120 3.44 -16.10 11.99
CA GLN A 120 3.79 -17.10 13.01
C GLN A 120 4.78 -18.14 12.48
N ARG A 121 4.59 -18.66 11.26
CA ARG A 121 5.53 -19.61 10.64
C ARG A 121 6.89 -18.99 10.40
N THR A 122 6.93 -17.73 9.94
CA THR A 122 8.17 -16.99 9.70
C THR A 122 8.95 -16.83 11.00
N HIS A 123 8.29 -16.40 12.07
CA HIS A 123 8.90 -16.28 13.40
C HIS A 123 9.36 -17.62 13.95
N ALA A 124 8.58 -18.69 13.79
CA ALA A 124 8.94 -20.03 14.23
C ALA A 124 10.21 -20.57 13.54
N CYS A 125 10.51 -20.08 12.33
CA CYS A 125 11.75 -20.39 11.62
C CYS A 125 12.92 -19.46 11.99
N GLY A 126 12.75 -18.54 12.94
CA GLY A 126 13.78 -17.57 13.38
C GLY A 126 13.98 -16.40 12.42
N LEU A 127 13.03 -16.17 11.50
CA LEU A 127 13.04 -15.05 10.56
C LEU A 127 12.09 -13.94 11.03
N LYS A 128 12.29 -12.73 10.51
CA LYS A 128 11.45 -11.55 10.75
C LYS A 128 10.65 -11.18 9.52
N VAL A 129 9.50 -10.55 9.74
CA VAL A 129 8.55 -10.14 8.68
C VAL A 129 8.73 -8.66 8.36
N VAL A 130 8.93 -8.36 7.08
CA VAL A 130 8.88 -6.99 6.53
C VAL A 130 7.65 -6.85 5.66
N LEU A 131 6.90 -5.77 5.85
CA LEU A 131 5.72 -5.42 5.07
C LEU A 131 5.94 -4.09 4.36
N ASP A 132 5.38 -3.94 3.14
CA ASP A 132 5.32 -2.64 2.47
C ASP A 132 4.37 -1.69 3.21
N PHE A 133 4.83 -0.47 3.43
CA PHE A 133 4.01 0.66 3.83
C PHE A 133 4.06 1.72 2.72
N VAL A 134 2.91 2.01 2.13
CA VAL A 134 2.77 2.91 0.98
C VAL A 134 2.14 4.23 1.44
N PRO A 135 2.92 5.22 1.92
CA PRO A 135 2.34 6.41 2.55
C PRO A 135 2.00 7.52 1.58
N ASN A 136 2.57 7.51 0.38
CA ASN A 136 2.45 8.64 -0.56
C ASN A 136 1.11 8.69 -1.27
N HIS A 137 0.50 7.54 -1.56
CA HIS A 137 -0.69 7.42 -2.41
C HIS A 137 -1.51 6.17 -2.08
N VAL A 138 -2.72 6.14 -2.62
CA VAL A 138 -3.64 4.99 -2.56
C VAL A 138 -4.27 4.77 -3.94
N ALA A 139 -4.98 3.66 -4.14
CA ALA A 139 -5.80 3.47 -5.34
C ALA A 139 -6.87 4.56 -5.48
N ARG A 140 -7.31 4.89 -6.71
CA ARG A 140 -8.37 5.89 -6.93
C ARG A 140 -9.67 5.54 -6.23
N GLN A 141 -9.99 4.26 -6.17
CA GLN A 141 -11.18 3.76 -5.50
C GLN A 141 -10.90 3.26 -4.07
N TYR A 142 -9.88 3.84 -3.40
CA TYR A 142 -9.60 3.51 -2.02
C TYR A 142 -10.87 3.61 -1.15
N ARG A 143 -11.14 2.55 -0.44
CA ARG A 143 -12.20 2.47 0.56
C ARG A 143 -11.94 1.31 1.50
N SER A 144 -11.64 1.60 2.75
CA SER A 144 -11.43 0.53 3.73
C SER A 144 -12.75 -0.02 4.24
N LEU A 145 -12.94 -1.33 4.04
CA LEU A 145 -14.07 -2.10 4.57
C LEU A 145 -13.67 -2.87 5.83
N ALA A 146 -12.37 -3.15 5.99
CA ALA A 146 -11.82 -3.92 7.09
C ALA A 146 -11.28 -3.03 8.25
N LYS A 147 -11.35 -1.70 8.13
CA LYS A 147 -10.88 -0.81 9.19
C LYS A 147 -11.58 -1.10 10.53
N PRO A 148 -10.90 -0.94 11.66
CA PRO A 148 -11.48 -1.11 12.98
C PRO A 148 -12.73 -0.24 13.18
N LYS A 149 -13.66 -0.74 14.00
CA LYS A 149 -14.89 0.01 14.31
C LYS A 149 -14.55 1.37 14.94
N GLY A 150 -15.16 2.43 14.40
CA GLY A 150 -14.95 3.79 14.87
C GLY A 150 -13.78 4.53 14.21
N VAL A 151 -12.96 3.85 13.39
CA VAL A 151 -11.91 4.50 12.60
C VAL A 151 -12.54 5.23 11.43
N GLU A 152 -12.20 6.52 11.30
CA GLU A 152 -12.58 7.35 10.16
C GLU A 152 -11.67 7.01 8.95
N ASP A 153 -12.27 6.78 7.79
CA ASP A 153 -11.54 6.44 6.58
C ASP A 153 -10.84 7.65 5.93
N LEU A 154 -9.84 7.39 5.11
CA LEU A 154 -9.22 8.44 4.31
C LEU A 154 -10.25 9.06 3.37
N GLY A 155 -10.30 10.40 3.34
CA GLY A 155 -11.21 11.17 2.52
C GLY A 155 -12.67 11.21 2.97
N GLN A 156 -13.02 10.55 4.07
CA GLN A 156 -14.41 10.44 4.54
C GLN A 156 -15.02 11.80 4.90
N THR A 157 -14.21 12.69 5.45
CA THR A 157 -14.64 14.02 5.92
C THR A 157 -14.04 15.17 5.10
N ASP A 158 -13.40 14.87 3.98
CA ASP A 158 -12.76 15.85 3.12
C ASP A 158 -13.76 16.86 2.51
N ASP A 159 -13.39 18.14 2.53
CA ASP A 159 -14.07 19.19 1.76
C ASP A 159 -13.60 19.13 0.30
N LYS A 160 -14.43 18.54 -0.55
CA LYS A 160 -14.16 18.38 -1.99
C LYS A 160 -14.30 19.70 -2.78
N GLY A 161 -14.79 20.77 -2.15
CA GLY A 161 -14.85 22.11 -2.74
C GLY A 161 -13.53 22.88 -2.67
N MET A 162 -12.53 22.34 -1.96
CA MET A 162 -11.21 22.96 -1.82
C MET A 162 -10.13 22.12 -2.48
N PHE A 163 -9.27 22.76 -3.29
CA PHE A 163 -8.11 22.11 -3.87
C PHE A 163 -7.17 21.59 -2.77
N PHE A 164 -6.83 22.46 -1.82
CA PHE A 164 -6.02 22.16 -0.66
C PHE A 164 -6.73 22.61 0.62
N SER A 165 -6.72 21.76 1.60
CA SER A 165 -7.02 22.07 2.99
C SER A 165 -6.14 21.16 3.86
N PRO A 166 -5.52 21.69 4.94
CA PRO A 166 -4.73 20.85 5.86
C PRO A 166 -5.52 19.69 6.48
N ASN A 167 -6.85 19.82 6.51
CA ASN A 167 -7.75 18.82 7.09
C ASN A 167 -8.19 17.74 6.08
N ASN A 168 -7.99 17.98 4.78
CA ASN A 168 -8.30 17.00 3.74
C ASN A 168 -7.20 15.93 3.65
N ASN A 169 -7.60 14.69 3.38
CA ASN A 169 -6.65 13.61 3.13
C ASN A 169 -6.18 13.56 1.67
N PHE A 170 -6.91 14.20 0.76
CA PHE A 170 -6.59 14.26 -0.67
C PHE A 170 -6.57 15.71 -1.19
N TYR A 171 -5.93 15.90 -2.35
CA TYR A 171 -6.00 17.14 -3.13
C TYR A 171 -7.08 17.01 -4.20
N TYR A 172 -8.00 17.97 -4.29
CA TYR A 172 -9.13 17.93 -5.22
C TYR A 172 -9.00 18.98 -6.32
N ILE A 173 -9.08 18.56 -7.57
CA ILE A 173 -9.10 19.47 -8.74
C ILE A 173 -10.53 20.00 -8.88
N THR A 174 -10.82 21.08 -8.16
CA THR A 174 -12.18 21.58 -7.99
C THR A 174 -12.86 21.94 -9.31
N GLY A 175 -14.11 21.52 -9.46
CA GLY A 175 -14.92 21.82 -10.64
C GLY A 175 -14.57 21.05 -11.91
N LYS A 176 -13.62 20.10 -11.84
CA LYS A 176 -13.17 19.34 -13.01
C LYS A 176 -13.34 17.83 -12.80
N PRO A 177 -13.87 17.09 -13.79
CA PRO A 177 -13.91 15.64 -13.74
C PRO A 177 -12.54 15.05 -14.06
N PHE A 178 -12.27 13.85 -13.55
CA PHE A 178 -11.10 13.07 -13.93
C PHE A 178 -11.21 12.67 -15.40
N SER A 179 -10.22 13.02 -16.20
CA SER A 179 -10.22 12.84 -17.66
C SER A 179 -8.80 12.53 -18.16
N PRO A 180 -8.25 11.35 -17.85
CA PRO A 180 -6.87 11.01 -18.23
C PRO A 180 -6.72 10.97 -19.76
N SER A 181 -5.54 11.39 -20.26
CA SER A 181 -5.22 11.38 -21.69
C SER A 181 -4.66 10.03 -22.16
N VAL A 182 -5.05 8.94 -21.49
CA VAL A 182 -4.63 7.57 -21.81
C VAL A 182 -5.83 6.71 -22.09
N ASP A 183 -5.62 5.65 -22.86
CA ASP A 183 -6.60 4.56 -22.96
C ASP A 183 -6.64 3.83 -21.61
N MET A 184 -7.74 3.94 -20.91
CA MET A 184 -7.95 3.30 -19.61
C MET A 184 -8.37 1.84 -19.73
N GLY A 185 -8.36 1.28 -20.95
CA GLY A 185 -8.69 -0.13 -21.21
C GLY A 185 -10.17 -0.37 -21.51
N GLU A 186 -10.50 -1.66 -21.62
CA GLU A 186 -11.82 -2.15 -22.06
C GLU A 186 -12.81 -2.24 -20.89
N GLY A 187 -14.07 -2.00 -21.17
CA GLY A 187 -15.21 -2.16 -20.28
C GLY A 187 -16.29 -1.12 -20.52
N ASP A 188 -17.55 -1.53 -20.39
CA ASP A 188 -18.70 -0.65 -20.64
C ASP A 188 -18.90 0.42 -19.56
N ASP A 189 -18.46 0.15 -18.32
CA ASP A 189 -18.60 1.06 -17.17
C ASP A 189 -17.42 2.01 -17.08
N LYS A 190 -17.49 3.15 -17.76
CA LYS A 190 -16.46 4.19 -17.64
C LYS A 190 -16.31 4.64 -16.19
N TYR A 191 -15.05 4.75 -15.76
CA TYR A 191 -14.75 5.32 -14.44
C TYR A 191 -15.12 6.80 -14.40
N VAL A 192 -15.87 7.20 -13.39
CA VAL A 192 -16.29 8.60 -13.16
C VAL A 192 -15.79 9.04 -11.78
N GLU A 193 -15.04 10.13 -11.77
CA GLU A 193 -14.58 10.79 -10.53
C GLU A 193 -14.78 12.30 -10.66
N TYR A 194 -15.53 12.90 -9.73
CA TYR A 194 -15.78 14.34 -9.66
C TYR A 194 -15.88 14.82 -8.22
N PRO A 195 -15.14 15.87 -7.85
CA PRO A 195 -14.00 16.41 -8.59
C PRO A 195 -12.86 15.40 -8.71
N ALA A 196 -12.01 15.55 -9.72
CA ALA A 196 -10.80 14.74 -9.85
C ALA A 196 -9.89 14.93 -8.65
N LYS A 197 -9.13 13.89 -8.30
CA LYS A 197 -8.07 13.96 -7.28
C LYS A 197 -6.70 13.96 -7.96
N ALA A 198 -5.73 14.63 -7.36
CA ALA A 198 -4.34 14.60 -7.81
C ALA A 198 -3.80 13.17 -7.84
N THR A 199 -2.94 12.82 -8.83
CA THR A 199 -2.33 11.48 -8.91
C THR A 199 -1.15 11.33 -7.95
N GLY A 200 -0.80 10.09 -7.64
CA GLY A 200 0.25 9.76 -6.68
C GLY A 200 1.64 10.31 -7.00
N ASN A 201 1.92 10.61 -8.28
CA ASN A 201 3.19 11.18 -8.74
C ASN A 201 3.16 12.71 -8.87
N ASP A 202 2.37 13.40 -8.03
CA ASP A 202 2.28 14.86 -7.97
C ASP A 202 1.73 15.53 -9.25
N CYS A 203 0.88 14.81 -10.00
CA CYS A 203 0.12 15.42 -11.08
C CYS A 203 -1.14 16.10 -10.52
N PHE A 204 -1.09 17.43 -10.36
CA PHE A 204 -2.15 18.25 -9.74
C PHE A 204 -3.13 18.85 -10.77
N HIS A 205 -3.48 18.07 -11.79
CA HIS A 205 -4.53 18.43 -12.76
C HIS A 205 -5.40 17.22 -13.12
N GLU A 206 -6.54 17.47 -13.75
CA GLU A 206 -7.59 16.48 -14.03
C GLU A 206 -7.25 15.49 -15.15
N CYS A 207 -6.25 15.79 -15.97
CA CYS A 207 -5.91 15.05 -17.18
C CYS A 207 -4.50 14.43 -17.10
N PRO A 208 -4.24 13.43 -16.23
CA PRO A 208 -2.94 12.76 -16.16
C PRO A 208 -2.63 12.04 -17.48
N GLY A 209 -1.34 12.00 -17.83
CA GLY A 209 -0.82 11.33 -19.02
C GLY A 209 -0.45 9.85 -18.78
N GLY A 210 0.08 9.20 -19.84
CA GLY A 210 0.47 7.79 -19.78
C GLY A 210 1.63 7.48 -18.85
N ASN A 211 2.47 8.46 -18.56
CA ASN A 211 3.59 8.34 -17.61
C ASN A 211 3.17 8.66 -16.17
N ASP A 212 1.97 9.22 -15.98
CA ASP A 212 1.44 9.49 -14.66
C ASP A 212 0.86 8.23 -14.03
N TRP A 213 0.77 8.23 -12.70
CA TRP A 213 0.19 7.10 -11.95
C TRP A 213 -1.32 7.26 -11.86
N PHE A 214 -1.99 7.29 -13.02
CA PHE A 214 -3.41 7.62 -13.16
C PHE A 214 -4.34 6.73 -12.33
N GLU A 215 -3.90 5.52 -11.97
CA GLU A 215 -4.62 4.58 -11.11
C GLU A 215 -4.56 4.91 -9.62
N THR A 216 -3.74 5.89 -9.23
CA THR A 216 -3.53 6.27 -7.83
C THR A 216 -3.94 7.72 -7.55
N VAL A 217 -4.12 8.03 -6.28
CA VAL A 217 -4.38 9.38 -5.76
C VAL A 217 -3.38 9.74 -4.66
N LYS A 218 -2.89 10.98 -4.70
CA LYS A 218 -1.93 11.54 -3.76
C LYS A 218 -2.58 11.77 -2.39
N LEU A 219 -1.89 11.36 -1.33
CA LEU A 219 -2.25 11.71 0.04
C LEU A 219 -1.73 13.10 0.42
N ASN A 220 -2.57 13.86 1.12
CA ASN A 220 -2.25 15.19 1.60
C ASN A 220 -1.79 15.14 3.06
N TYR A 221 -0.55 15.48 3.29
CA TYR A 221 0.08 15.55 4.62
C TYR A 221 0.09 16.97 5.21
N GLY A 222 -0.71 17.89 4.70
CA GLY A 222 -0.75 19.27 5.16
C GLY A 222 0.30 20.17 4.50
N VAL A 223 0.73 19.83 3.29
CA VAL A 223 1.63 20.67 2.48
C VAL A 223 0.87 21.22 1.30
N ASP A 224 0.84 22.56 1.16
CA ASP A 224 0.28 23.21 -0.03
C ASP A 224 1.25 23.04 -1.20
N PRO A 225 0.87 22.32 -2.28
CA PRO A 225 1.77 22.03 -3.38
C PRO A 225 2.13 23.26 -4.25
N TRP A 226 1.36 24.35 -4.15
CA TRP A 226 1.60 25.56 -4.96
C TRP A 226 2.69 26.48 -4.40
N ASN A 227 2.83 26.50 -3.08
CA ASN A 227 3.77 27.40 -2.41
C ASN A 227 4.69 26.71 -1.40
N GLY A 228 4.50 25.41 -1.19
CA GLY A 228 5.30 24.59 -0.27
C GLY A 228 5.03 24.88 1.21
N SER A 229 4.00 25.66 1.55
CA SER A 229 3.70 25.96 2.96
C SER A 229 3.26 24.72 3.71
N LYS A 230 3.77 24.55 4.93
CA LYS A 230 3.55 23.42 5.81
C LYS A 230 2.55 23.78 6.90
N HIS A 231 1.51 22.99 7.04
CA HIS A 231 0.40 23.19 7.99
C HIS A 231 0.32 21.97 8.92
N PHE A 232 1.24 21.88 9.88
CA PHE A 232 1.39 20.73 10.78
C PHE A 232 0.92 21.00 12.22
N SER A 233 0.31 22.17 12.47
CA SER A 233 -0.28 22.51 13.76
C SER A 233 -1.70 23.12 13.55
N PRO A 234 -2.77 22.39 13.93
CA PRO A 234 -2.76 21.04 14.48
C PRO A 234 -2.23 19.99 13.49
N ILE A 235 -1.84 18.82 14.02
CA ILE A 235 -1.36 17.70 13.19
C ILE A 235 -2.48 17.28 12.22
N PRO A 236 -2.19 17.18 10.90
CA PRO A 236 -3.18 16.72 9.91
C PRO A 236 -3.73 15.34 10.22
N SER A 237 -5.03 15.11 9.95
CA SER A 237 -5.67 13.82 10.20
C SER A 237 -5.04 12.67 9.41
N THR A 238 -4.44 12.94 8.25
CA THR A 238 -3.67 11.96 7.47
C THR A 238 -2.54 11.35 8.30
N TRP A 239 -1.85 12.14 9.13
CA TRP A 239 -0.74 11.63 9.95
C TRP A 239 -1.23 10.59 10.97
N THR A 240 -2.31 10.90 11.67
CA THR A 240 -2.88 9.98 12.67
C THR A 240 -3.39 8.71 12.01
N LYS A 241 -4.14 8.82 10.89
CA LYS A 241 -4.66 7.67 10.14
C LYS A 241 -3.53 6.76 9.63
N MET A 242 -2.46 7.34 9.08
CA MET A 242 -1.32 6.57 8.58
C MET A 242 -0.49 5.94 9.71
N CYS A 243 -0.38 6.61 10.87
CA CYS A 243 0.22 6.04 12.06
C CYS A 243 -0.60 4.86 12.62
N ASP A 244 -1.91 4.98 12.65
CA ASP A 244 -2.82 3.91 13.10
C ASP A 244 -2.70 2.66 12.23
N ILE A 245 -2.48 2.82 10.92
CA ILE A 245 -2.20 1.72 9.98
C ILE A 245 -0.89 1.02 10.36
N LEU A 246 0.19 1.76 10.64
CA LEU A 246 1.46 1.18 11.08
C LEU A 246 1.30 0.40 12.39
N LEU A 247 0.59 0.97 13.36
CA LEU A 247 0.31 0.32 14.64
C LEU A 247 -0.54 -0.95 14.47
N PHE A 248 -1.52 -0.93 13.57
CA PHE A 248 -2.35 -2.08 13.26
C PHE A 248 -1.53 -3.28 12.77
N TRP A 249 -0.61 -3.05 11.82
CA TRP A 249 0.23 -4.12 11.29
C TRP A 249 1.34 -4.55 12.26
N ALA A 250 1.90 -3.61 13.03
CA ALA A 250 2.85 -3.93 14.11
C ALA A 250 2.20 -4.85 15.17
N ALA A 251 0.93 -4.58 15.54
CA ALA A 251 0.17 -5.44 16.44
C ALA A 251 -0.06 -6.87 15.91
N LYS A 252 0.03 -7.07 14.60
CA LYS A 252 -0.05 -8.40 13.96
C LYS A 252 1.29 -9.11 13.85
N GLY A 253 2.35 -8.55 14.42
CA GLY A 253 3.68 -9.15 14.47
C GLY A 253 4.58 -8.80 13.28
N VAL A 254 4.29 -7.72 12.55
CA VAL A 254 5.21 -7.17 11.55
C VAL A 254 6.41 -6.56 12.28
N ASP A 255 7.63 -7.00 11.93
CA ASP A 255 8.88 -6.57 12.58
C ASP A 255 9.51 -5.35 11.91
N ALA A 256 9.21 -5.14 10.63
CA ALA A 256 9.77 -4.02 9.89
C ALA A 256 8.81 -3.54 8.78
N PHE A 257 8.89 -2.26 8.45
CA PHE A 257 8.19 -1.67 7.31
C PHE A 257 9.18 -1.21 6.25
N ARG A 258 9.03 -1.69 5.01
CA ARG A 258 9.64 -1.06 3.85
C ARG A 258 8.73 0.08 3.42
N CYS A 259 9.22 1.30 3.58
CA CYS A 259 8.47 2.52 3.35
C CYS A 259 8.68 2.98 1.91
N ASP A 260 7.59 2.93 1.13
CA ASP A 260 7.55 3.30 -0.28
C ASP A 260 7.67 4.82 -0.44
N MET A 261 8.48 5.28 -1.42
CA MET A 261 8.56 6.68 -1.87
C MET A 261 8.71 7.69 -0.72
N VAL A 262 9.59 7.42 0.25
CA VAL A 262 9.71 8.21 1.50
C VAL A 262 9.95 9.70 1.28
N HIS A 263 10.65 10.07 0.19
CA HIS A 263 10.98 11.45 -0.15
C HIS A 263 9.77 12.28 -0.66
N MET A 264 8.67 11.60 -1.02
CA MET A 264 7.42 12.25 -1.43
C MET A 264 6.48 12.55 -0.25
N VAL A 265 6.91 12.25 0.97
CA VAL A 265 6.16 12.47 2.22
C VAL A 265 7.02 13.33 3.14
N PRO A 266 6.43 14.33 3.86
CA PRO A 266 7.20 15.23 4.72
C PRO A 266 8.04 14.48 5.77
N VAL A 267 9.30 14.88 5.92
CA VAL A 267 10.22 14.30 6.91
C VAL A 267 9.69 14.44 8.34
N GLU A 268 8.95 15.50 8.62
CA GLU A 268 8.32 15.75 9.93
C GLU A 268 7.28 14.68 10.28
N PHE A 269 6.54 14.18 9.27
CA PHE A 269 5.64 13.04 9.48
C PHE A 269 6.43 11.79 9.89
N TRP A 270 7.54 11.49 9.22
CA TRP A 270 8.37 10.32 9.53
C TRP A 270 8.92 10.39 10.95
N HIS A 271 9.47 11.54 11.36
CA HIS A 271 9.94 11.72 12.73
C HIS A 271 8.83 11.47 13.76
N TRP A 272 7.66 12.05 13.52
CA TRP A 272 6.51 11.91 14.42
C TRP A 272 5.96 10.47 14.44
N ALA A 273 5.72 9.86 13.28
CA ALA A 273 5.10 8.54 13.17
C ALA A 273 6.02 7.44 13.71
N ILE A 274 7.33 7.48 13.36
CA ILE A 274 8.31 6.51 13.86
C ILE A 274 8.41 6.59 15.39
N ALA A 275 8.45 7.79 15.97
CA ALA A 275 8.46 7.95 17.41
C ALA A 275 7.22 7.32 18.06
N LYS A 276 6.02 7.59 17.50
CA LYS A 276 4.74 7.02 17.98
C LYS A 276 4.69 5.49 17.90
N VAL A 277 5.13 4.92 16.80
CA VAL A 277 5.19 3.45 16.68
C VAL A 277 6.17 2.87 17.67
N LYS A 278 7.36 3.47 17.83
CA LYS A 278 8.39 2.98 18.76
C LYS A 278 8.05 3.14 20.24
N GLU A 279 7.11 4.02 20.61
CA GLU A 279 6.56 4.07 21.97
C GLU A 279 5.89 2.74 22.37
N GLN A 280 5.28 2.02 21.43
CA GLN A 280 4.56 0.75 21.68
C GLN A 280 5.34 -0.47 21.16
N TYR A 281 6.07 -0.32 20.06
CA TYR A 281 6.82 -1.39 19.38
C TYR A 281 8.27 -0.93 19.15
N PRO A 282 9.11 -0.90 20.20
CA PRO A 282 10.45 -0.30 20.14
C PRO A 282 11.39 -0.99 19.15
N ASP A 283 11.18 -2.27 18.88
CA ASP A 283 12.04 -3.09 18.02
C ASP A 283 11.64 -3.04 16.53
N VAL A 284 10.50 -2.43 16.17
CA VAL A 284 10.08 -2.28 14.77
C VAL A 284 11.10 -1.45 13.99
N VAL A 285 11.52 -1.94 12.84
CA VAL A 285 12.50 -1.29 11.96
C VAL A 285 11.79 -0.62 10.78
N PHE A 286 12.28 0.56 10.39
CA PHE A 286 11.81 1.26 9.19
C PHE A 286 12.92 1.26 8.14
N ILE A 287 12.59 0.86 6.91
CA ILE A 287 13.50 0.72 5.78
C ILE A 287 13.00 1.64 4.68
N ALA A 288 13.74 2.70 4.40
CA ALA A 288 13.36 3.71 3.42
C ALA A 288 13.66 3.24 1.99
N GLU A 289 12.68 3.37 1.07
CA GLU A 289 12.98 3.42 -0.35
C GLU A 289 13.35 4.85 -0.72
N LEU A 290 14.60 5.04 -1.06
CA LEU A 290 15.13 6.32 -1.46
C LEU A 290 16.15 6.12 -2.60
N TYR A 291 15.82 6.60 -3.79
CA TYR A 291 16.68 6.47 -4.98
C TYR A 291 17.24 7.81 -5.48
N ASP A 292 16.80 8.93 -4.92
CA ASP A 292 17.42 10.23 -5.18
C ASP A 292 18.63 10.41 -4.26
N VAL A 293 19.83 10.23 -4.83
CA VAL A 293 21.09 10.36 -4.09
C VAL A 293 21.34 11.79 -3.60
N GLY A 294 20.69 12.79 -4.21
CA GLY A 294 20.83 14.20 -3.83
C GLY A 294 20.30 14.53 -2.44
N ILE A 295 19.38 13.70 -1.92
CA ILE A 295 18.75 13.90 -0.60
C ILE A 295 19.24 12.95 0.49
N TYR A 296 20.28 12.13 0.24
CA TYR A 296 20.83 11.22 1.25
C TYR A 296 21.47 11.92 2.46
N HIS A 297 21.74 13.20 2.36
CA HIS A 297 22.39 14.01 3.38
C HIS A 297 21.49 15.11 3.95
N SER A 298 20.21 15.13 3.59
CA SER A 298 19.25 16.14 4.04
C SER A 298 18.46 15.68 5.28
#